data_0ed6bc2d59d1028cbb35f0b4b0e45452
#
_entry.id   0ed6bc2d59d1028cbb35f0b4b0e45452
#
_cell.length_a   1.000
_cell.length_b   1.000
_cell.length_c   1.000
_cell.angle_alpha   90.00
_cell.angle_beta   90.00
_cell.angle_gamma   90.00
#
_symmetry.space_group_name_H-M   'P 1'
#
loop_
_entity.id
_entity.type
_entity.pdbx_description
1 polymer ?
#
loop_
_entity_poly.entity_id
_entity_poly.type
_entity_poly.pdbx_seq_one_letter_code
_entity_poly.pdbx_strand_id
1 'polypeptide(L)'
;IGFYRFDNSEVPMFPIFSPFGQNGSLSQTRYPKAGQTNPQVRVGIIDLQDGRTVWADFDETADQYFGTPFWGADSRELYVSREPRRQNVLDLYAVSVEDGSRRDVYHEEYPTWVEWIDGMIFTDKGLYMARNFETGWQQIYFLSYDGTLRRLTEGENWDISLLKADEKKGNLWFTAKRDSRLHPALYRLDRKGRVTALTDPDY
;
A
#
# COMPACT_ATOMS: atom_id res chain seq x y z
N ILE A 1 -10.11 -1.17 -14.62
CA ILE A 1 -8.78 -1.66 -14.20
C ILE A 1 -7.92 -0.46 -13.86
N GLY A 2 -7.34 -0.43 -12.63
CA GLY A 2 -6.28 0.51 -12.28
C GLY A 2 -4.92 0.00 -12.75
N PHE A 3 -4.06 0.88 -13.26
CA PHE A 3 -2.73 0.51 -13.74
C PHE A 3 -1.73 1.65 -13.61
N TYR A 4 -0.44 1.32 -13.64
CA TYR A 4 0.66 2.28 -13.75
C TYR A 4 1.26 2.24 -15.15
N ARG A 5 1.55 3.43 -15.69
CA ARG A 5 2.36 3.60 -16.89
C ARG A 5 3.70 4.21 -16.49
N PHE A 6 4.78 3.52 -16.83
CA PHE A 6 6.14 3.99 -16.60
C PHE A 6 6.76 4.48 -17.93
N ASP A 7 7.30 5.70 -17.91
CA ASP A 7 8.18 6.18 -18.97
C ASP A 7 9.63 6.10 -18.47
N ASN A 8 10.37 5.17 -19.06
CA ASN A 8 11.76 4.90 -18.71
C ASN A 8 12.76 5.57 -19.67
N SER A 9 12.31 6.42 -20.62
CA SER A 9 13.16 6.94 -21.69
C SER A 9 14.42 7.62 -21.19
N GLU A 10 14.32 8.38 -20.08
CA GLU A 10 15.42 9.12 -19.46
C GLU A 10 16.17 8.31 -18.38
N VAL A 11 15.74 7.09 -18.08
CA VAL A 11 16.42 6.23 -17.10
C VAL A 11 17.69 5.65 -17.69
N PRO A 12 18.86 5.77 -17.03
CA PRO A 12 20.12 5.23 -17.54
C PRO A 12 20.11 3.71 -17.73
N MET A 13 20.84 3.25 -18.74
CA MET A 13 21.05 1.83 -18.96
C MET A 13 22.06 1.26 -17.96
N PHE A 14 21.72 0.12 -17.38
CA PHE A 14 22.57 -0.62 -16.45
C PHE A 14 22.91 -1.99 -17.02
N PRO A 15 24.21 -2.33 -17.14
CA PRO A 15 24.63 -3.65 -17.60
C PRO A 15 24.57 -4.67 -16.46
N ILE A 16 23.97 -5.85 -16.75
CA ILE A 16 23.92 -7.00 -15.84
C ILE A 16 24.66 -8.14 -16.51
N PHE A 17 25.77 -8.58 -15.92
CA PHE A 17 26.53 -9.73 -16.37
C PHE A 17 26.07 -11.00 -15.64
N SER A 18 25.79 -12.04 -16.39
CA SER A 18 25.53 -13.39 -15.87
C SER A 18 26.73 -14.29 -16.20
N PRO A 19 27.38 -14.90 -15.21
CA PRO A 19 28.52 -15.82 -15.46
C PRO A 19 28.07 -17.22 -15.89
N PHE A 20 26.78 -17.50 -15.92
CA PHE A 20 26.27 -18.82 -16.23
C PHE A 20 26.39 -19.17 -17.74
N GLY A 21 26.58 -20.45 -18.04
CA GLY A 21 26.84 -20.93 -19.39
C GLY A 21 28.31 -20.83 -19.79
N GLN A 22 28.62 -21.36 -20.96
CA GLN A 22 30.04 -21.48 -21.42
C GLN A 22 30.71 -20.12 -21.65
N ASN A 23 29.98 -19.13 -22.10
CA ASN A 23 30.49 -17.78 -22.46
C ASN A 23 29.96 -16.66 -21.58
N GLY A 24 29.11 -16.97 -20.61
CA GLY A 24 28.36 -15.96 -19.88
C GLY A 24 27.38 -15.19 -20.79
N SER A 25 26.68 -14.18 -20.24
CA SER A 25 25.84 -13.29 -21.02
C SER A 25 25.81 -11.89 -20.42
N LEU A 26 25.61 -10.88 -21.27
CA LEU A 26 25.43 -9.49 -20.87
C LEU A 26 24.03 -9.05 -21.29
N SER A 27 23.22 -8.62 -20.31
CA SER A 27 21.97 -7.93 -20.55
C SER A 27 22.06 -6.48 -20.15
N GLN A 28 21.22 -5.64 -20.74
CA GLN A 28 21.11 -4.23 -20.35
C GLN A 28 19.64 -3.92 -20.02
N THR A 29 19.43 -3.22 -18.92
CA THR A 29 18.10 -2.79 -18.48
C THR A 29 18.14 -1.34 -18.04
N ARG A 30 17.01 -0.67 -18.13
CA ARG A 30 16.84 0.66 -17.54
C ARG A 30 16.76 0.52 -16.03
N TYR A 31 17.77 1.06 -15.31
CA TYR A 31 17.83 0.94 -13.86
C TYR A 31 18.54 2.18 -13.26
N PRO A 32 17.80 3.01 -12.50
CA PRO A 32 18.38 4.19 -11.89
C PRO A 32 19.20 3.79 -10.65
N LYS A 33 20.45 4.22 -10.59
CA LYS A 33 21.22 4.19 -9.36
C LYS A 33 20.84 5.35 -8.47
N ALA A 34 21.29 5.34 -7.20
CA ALA A 34 21.11 6.46 -6.30
C ALA A 34 21.56 7.78 -6.95
N GLY A 35 20.70 8.81 -6.89
CA GLY A 35 20.92 10.12 -7.49
C GLY A 35 20.66 10.23 -9.01
N GLN A 36 20.37 9.13 -9.70
CA GLN A 36 20.02 9.16 -11.13
C GLN A 36 18.52 9.39 -11.34
N THR A 37 18.14 9.72 -12.59
CA THR A 37 16.75 9.96 -12.98
C THR A 37 15.89 8.70 -12.84
N ASN A 38 14.77 8.83 -12.13
CA ASN A 38 13.74 7.81 -12.03
C ASN A 38 12.80 7.81 -13.24
N PRO A 39 12.03 6.73 -13.46
CA PRO A 39 10.92 6.75 -14.40
C PRO A 39 9.89 7.83 -14.06
N GLN A 40 9.28 8.42 -15.07
CA GLN A 40 8.04 9.17 -14.89
C GLN A 40 6.87 8.20 -14.81
N VAL A 41 6.00 8.38 -13.83
CA VAL A 41 4.91 7.43 -13.55
C VAL A 41 3.56 8.13 -13.62
N ARG A 42 2.61 7.51 -14.35
CA ARG A 42 1.21 7.93 -14.38
C ARG A 42 0.33 6.83 -13.82
N VAL A 43 -0.69 7.24 -13.10
CA VAL A 43 -1.76 6.35 -12.61
C VAL A 43 -2.94 6.45 -13.56
N GLY A 44 -3.38 5.33 -14.11
CA GLY A 44 -4.50 5.27 -15.04
C GLY A 44 -5.60 4.33 -14.57
N ILE A 45 -6.83 4.63 -14.98
CA ILE A 45 -8.00 3.80 -14.79
C ILE A 45 -8.64 3.57 -16.16
N ILE A 46 -8.76 2.31 -16.58
CA ILE A 46 -9.43 1.95 -17.83
C ILE A 46 -10.80 1.33 -17.55
N ASP A 47 -11.83 1.86 -18.19
CA ASP A 47 -13.16 1.25 -18.22
C ASP A 47 -13.14 0.10 -19.22
N LEU A 48 -13.60 -1.08 -18.81
CA LEU A 48 -13.63 -2.28 -19.65
C LEU A 48 -14.83 -2.32 -20.61
N GLN A 49 -15.83 -1.46 -20.42
CA GLN A 49 -17.00 -1.45 -21.27
C GLN A 49 -16.77 -0.68 -22.57
N ASP A 50 -16.12 0.46 -22.49
CA ASP A 50 -15.89 1.35 -23.62
C ASP A 50 -14.41 1.58 -23.98
N GLY A 51 -13.48 1.08 -23.14
CA GLY A 51 -12.04 1.24 -23.32
C GLY A 51 -11.52 2.65 -22.96
N ARG A 52 -12.36 3.52 -22.40
CA ARG A 52 -11.96 4.86 -22.00
C ARG A 52 -10.92 4.78 -20.89
N THR A 53 -9.86 5.57 -21.02
CA THR A 53 -8.83 5.72 -19.98
C THR A 53 -8.96 7.09 -19.34
N VAL A 54 -9.03 7.07 -18.00
CA VAL A 54 -8.96 8.27 -17.15
C VAL A 54 -7.59 8.27 -16.47
N TRP A 55 -6.91 9.42 -16.51
CA TRP A 55 -5.63 9.60 -15.83
C TRP A 55 -5.84 10.35 -14.53
N ALA A 56 -5.23 9.85 -13.44
CA ALA A 56 -5.26 10.53 -12.17
C ALA A 56 -4.48 11.85 -12.23
N ASP A 57 -4.99 12.86 -11.51
CA ASP A 57 -4.41 14.21 -11.47
C ASP A 57 -3.18 14.25 -10.56
N PHE A 58 -2.09 13.59 -11.00
CA PHE A 58 -0.76 13.70 -10.42
C PHE A 58 0.20 14.36 -11.40
N ASP A 59 1.12 15.16 -10.88
CA ASP A 59 2.23 15.69 -11.66
C ASP A 59 3.17 14.55 -12.05
N GLU A 60 3.14 14.13 -13.32
CA GLU A 60 3.96 13.03 -13.84
C GLU A 60 5.47 13.35 -13.86
N THR A 61 5.84 14.63 -13.78
CA THR A 61 7.24 15.07 -13.76
C THR A 61 7.85 15.05 -12.35
N ALA A 62 7.02 14.91 -11.32
CA ALA A 62 7.49 14.81 -9.94
C ALA A 62 8.28 13.53 -9.70
N ASP A 63 9.39 13.65 -8.98
CA ASP A 63 10.20 12.48 -8.57
C ASP A 63 9.53 11.79 -7.39
N GLN A 64 8.72 10.79 -7.69
CA GLN A 64 7.78 10.16 -6.77
C GLN A 64 7.62 8.67 -7.05
N TYR A 65 7.11 7.98 -6.04
CA TYR A 65 6.75 6.57 -6.10
C TYR A 65 5.27 6.38 -5.75
N PHE A 66 4.68 5.32 -6.28
CA PHE A 66 3.32 4.90 -5.96
C PHE A 66 3.32 3.47 -5.43
N GLY A 67 2.56 3.23 -4.36
CA GLY A 67 2.37 1.91 -3.76
C GLY A 67 1.33 1.06 -4.50
N THR A 68 0.99 -0.08 -3.94
CA THR A 68 -0.07 -0.95 -4.49
C THR A 68 -1.42 -0.20 -4.46
N PRO A 69 -2.14 -0.11 -5.59
CA PRO A 69 -3.45 0.52 -5.62
C PRO A 69 -4.54 -0.42 -5.11
N PHE A 70 -5.56 0.15 -4.47
CA PHE A 70 -6.71 -0.58 -3.94
C PHE A 70 -8.02 0.01 -4.42
N TRP A 71 -9.00 -0.83 -4.70
CA TRP A 71 -10.34 -0.38 -5.03
C TRP A 71 -11.16 -0.11 -3.77
N GLY A 72 -11.85 1.03 -3.74
CA GLY A 72 -12.87 1.31 -2.74
C GLY A 72 -14.02 0.29 -2.80
N ALA A 73 -14.84 0.24 -1.73
CA ALA A 73 -15.91 -0.77 -1.59
C ALA A 73 -16.92 -0.78 -2.74
N ASP A 74 -17.21 0.39 -3.32
CA ASP A 74 -18.16 0.57 -4.43
C ASP A 74 -17.51 0.64 -5.81
N SER A 75 -16.18 0.49 -5.88
CA SER A 75 -15.37 0.60 -7.11
C SER A 75 -15.46 1.94 -7.84
N ARG A 76 -15.87 3.01 -7.17
CA ARG A 76 -15.94 4.37 -7.74
C ARG A 76 -14.65 5.17 -7.55
N GLU A 77 -13.79 4.72 -6.63
CA GLU A 77 -12.51 5.34 -6.33
C GLU A 77 -11.40 4.30 -6.32
N LEU A 78 -10.26 4.68 -6.90
CA LEU A 78 -9.00 3.95 -6.79
C LEU A 78 -8.15 4.62 -5.73
N TYR A 79 -7.82 3.91 -4.66
CA TYR A 79 -6.97 4.40 -3.58
C TYR A 79 -5.50 4.13 -3.93
N VAL A 80 -4.69 5.18 -3.89
CA VAL A 80 -3.29 5.14 -4.31
C VAL A 80 -2.42 5.82 -3.27
N SER A 81 -1.45 5.09 -2.72
CA SER A 81 -0.42 5.67 -1.87
C SER A 81 0.68 6.29 -2.73
N ARG A 82 1.18 7.44 -2.31
CA ARG A 82 2.27 8.17 -2.96
C ARG A 82 3.35 8.54 -1.94
N GLU A 83 4.60 8.43 -2.35
CA GLU A 83 5.75 8.94 -1.61
C GLU A 83 6.64 9.80 -2.53
N PRO A 84 7.24 10.89 -2.03
CA PRO A 84 8.33 11.56 -2.73
C PRO A 84 9.56 10.65 -2.75
N ARG A 85 10.53 10.93 -3.61
CA ARG A 85 11.79 10.16 -3.69
C ARG A 85 12.49 9.98 -2.34
N ARG A 86 12.36 10.94 -1.44
CA ARG A 86 12.93 10.85 -0.09
C ARG A 86 12.28 9.77 0.79
N GLN A 87 11.06 9.35 0.45
CA GLN A 87 10.28 8.29 1.13
C GLN A 87 10.11 8.53 2.65
N ASN A 88 9.95 9.78 3.03
CA ASN A 88 9.71 10.18 4.42
C ASN A 88 8.28 10.69 4.66
N VAL A 89 7.49 10.76 3.61
CA VAL A 89 6.07 11.16 3.62
C VAL A 89 5.28 10.14 2.82
N LEU A 90 4.16 9.66 3.36
CA LEU A 90 3.20 8.85 2.66
C LEU A 90 1.86 9.57 2.65
N ASP A 91 1.36 9.83 1.45
CA ASP A 91 0.03 10.36 1.22
C ASP A 91 -0.84 9.28 0.57
N LEU A 92 -2.03 9.02 1.12
CA LEU A 92 -3.04 8.18 0.49
C LEU A 92 -4.09 9.06 -0.16
N TYR A 93 -4.33 8.84 -1.44
CA TYR A 93 -5.34 9.55 -2.23
C TYR A 93 -6.44 8.61 -2.68
N ALA A 94 -7.67 9.13 -2.77
CA ALA A 94 -8.75 8.50 -3.50
C ALA A 94 -8.91 9.20 -4.85
N VAL A 95 -8.83 8.44 -5.93
CA VAL A 95 -8.88 8.90 -7.32
C VAL A 95 -10.23 8.50 -7.92
N SER A 96 -11.00 9.47 -8.40
CA SER A 96 -12.30 9.27 -9.06
C SER A 96 -12.15 8.51 -10.39
N VAL A 97 -12.97 7.49 -10.61
CA VAL A 97 -13.03 6.78 -11.89
C VAL A 97 -13.65 7.61 -13.01
N GLU A 98 -14.40 8.68 -12.68
CA GLU A 98 -15.13 9.49 -13.64
C GLU A 98 -14.23 10.47 -14.39
N ASP A 99 -13.35 11.16 -13.64
CA ASP A 99 -12.57 12.29 -14.16
C ASP A 99 -11.09 12.30 -13.75
N GLY A 100 -10.66 11.36 -12.88
CA GLY A 100 -9.29 11.28 -12.38
C GLY A 100 -8.95 12.30 -11.30
N SER A 101 -9.91 13.12 -10.85
CA SER A 101 -9.71 14.01 -9.73
C SER A 101 -9.34 13.22 -8.48
N ARG A 102 -8.49 13.80 -7.63
CA ARG A 102 -8.04 13.16 -6.41
C ARG A 102 -8.42 13.97 -5.17
N ARG A 103 -8.65 13.27 -4.07
CA ARG A 103 -8.81 13.86 -2.74
C ARG A 103 -7.86 13.20 -1.76
N ASP A 104 -7.41 13.97 -0.78
CA ASP A 104 -6.58 13.47 0.31
C ASP A 104 -7.41 12.58 1.23
N VAL A 105 -6.84 11.44 1.65
CA VAL A 105 -7.48 10.46 2.53
C VAL A 105 -6.69 10.29 3.82
N TYR A 106 -5.37 10.18 3.72
CA TYR A 106 -4.48 9.97 4.86
C TYR A 106 -3.10 10.55 4.59
N HIS A 107 -2.46 11.06 5.63
CA HIS A 107 -1.10 11.59 5.59
C HIS A 107 -0.29 11.08 6.76
N GLU A 108 0.96 10.68 6.49
CA GLU A 108 1.93 10.24 7.49
C GLU A 108 3.32 10.74 7.12
N GLU A 109 4.05 11.25 8.12
CA GLU A 109 5.40 11.75 7.94
C GLU A 109 6.33 11.19 9.02
N TYR A 110 7.53 10.80 8.61
CA TYR A 110 8.61 10.36 9.49
C TYR A 110 9.90 11.16 9.22
N PRO A 111 10.74 11.33 10.23
CA PRO A 111 12.05 11.99 10.03
C PRO A 111 12.97 11.23 9.07
N THR A 112 12.79 9.91 8.96
CA THR A 112 13.68 9.03 8.22
C THR A 112 12.98 8.41 7.01
N TRP A 113 12.14 7.42 7.23
CA TRP A 113 11.52 6.61 6.17
C TRP A 113 10.15 6.10 6.60
N VAL A 114 9.18 6.09 5.68
CA VAL A 114 7.81 5.60 5.89
C VAL A 114 7.64 4.29 5.14
N GLU A 115 6.93 3.33 5.73
CA GLU A 115 6.58 2.08 5.07
C GLU A 115 5.29 2.23 4.27
N TRP A 116 5.19 1.51 3.13
CA TRP A 116 3.99 1.43 2.33
C TRP A 116 2.79 0.86 3.11
N ILE A 117 1.59 1.16 2.63
CA ILE A 117 0.38 0.48 3.09
C ILE A 117 0.23 -0.79 2.25
N ASP A 118 0.53 -1.97 2.84
CA ASP A 118 0.55 -3.24 2.12
C ASP A 118 -0.84 -3.88 1.99
N GLY A 119 -1.84 -3.43 2.75
CA GLY A 119 -3.19 -3.94 2.68
C GLY A 119 -4.22 -3.04 3.32
N MET A 120 -5.39 -2.96 2.70
CA MET A 120 -6.55 -2.23 3.20
C MET A 120 -7.81 -3.07 3.06
N ILE A 121 -8.73 -2.94 4.02
CA ILE A 121 -10.08 -3.49 3.90
C ILE A 121 -11.07 -2.34 3.98
N PHE A 122 -11.79 -2.13 2.88
CA PHE A 122 -12.82 -1.10 2.77
C PHE A 122 -14.15 -1.59 3.29
N THR A 123 -14.90 -0.68 3.91
CA THR A 123 -16.24 -0.90 4.48
C THR A 123 -17.14 0.28 4.09
N ASP A 124 -18.42 0.20 4.45
CA ASP A 124 -19.36 1.32 4.21
C ASP A 124 -19.02 2.59 5.02
N LYS A 125 -18.20 2.49 6.07
CA LYS A 125 -17.92 3.59 7.01
C LYS A 125 -16.48 4.10 6.99
N GLY A 126 -15.59 3.41 6.30
CA GLY A 126 -14.17 3.71 6.29
C GLY A 126 -13.33 2.49 5.90
N LEU A 127 -12.07 2.50 6.26
CA LEU A 127 -11.13 1.44 5.92
C LEU A 127 -10.29 1.02 7.12
N TYR A 128 -9.88 -0.25 7.12
CA TYR A 128 -8.88 -0.79 8.03
C TYR A 128 -7.52 -0.81 7.35
N MET A 129 -6.47 -0.45 8.09
CA MET A 129 -5.07 -0.54 7.64
C MET A 129 -4.14 -0.85 8.82
N ALA A 130 -2.95 -1.37 8.55
CA ALA A 130 -1.92 -1.58 9.55
C ALA A 130 -0.84 -0.49 9.44
N ARG A 131 -0.51 0.19 10.56
CA ARG A 131 0.52 1.23 10.62
C ARG A 131 1.33 1.11 11.93
N ASN A 132 2.54 1.70 11.96
CA ASN A 132 3.48 1.59 13.09
C ASN A 132 3.89 2.95 13.70
N PHE A 133 3.33 4.07 13.23
CA PHE A 133 3.80 5.43 13.56
C PHE A 133 3.67 5.81 15.04
N GLU A 134 2.68 5.28 15.78
CA GLU A 134 2.48 5.66 17.18
C GLU A 134 3.38 4.89 18.16
N THR A 135 3.61 3.60 17.89
CA THR A 135 4.21 2.70 18.88
C THR A 135 5.54 2.09 18.42
N GLY A 136 5.90 2.25 17.16
CA GLY A 136 6.98 1.51 16.50
C GLY A 136 6.65 0.05 16.17
N TRP A 137 5.53 -0.48 16.70
CA TRP A 137 4.96 -1.78 16.35
C TRP A 137 3.76 -1.62 15.43
N GLN A 138 3.53 -2.57 14.53
CA GLN A 138 2.36 -2.52 13.68
C GLN A 138 1.08 -2.65 14.50
N GLN A 139 0.15 -1.72 14.30
CA GLN A 139 -1.18 -1.73 14.90
C GLN A 139 -2.23 -1.62 13.81
N ILE A 140 -3.40 -2.19 14.07
CA ILE A 140 -4.55 -2.03 13.18
C ILE A 140 -5.25 -0.73 13.53
N TYR A 141 -5.51 0.06 12.51
CA TYR A 141 -6.27 1.30 12.59
C TYR A 141 -7.54 1.20 11.75
N PHE A 142 -8.56 1.93 12.18
CA PHE A 142 -9.72 2.24 11.39
C PHE A 142 -9.72 3.73 11.07
N LEU A 143 -9.72 4.05 9.78
CA LEU A 143 -9.87 5.40 9.27
C LEU A 143 -11.28 5.53 8.71
N SER A 144 -12.12 6.34 9.36
CA SER A 144 -13.46 6.64 8.88
C SER A 144 -13.42 7.66 7.74
N TYR A 145 -14.45 7.67 6.88
CA TYR A 145 -14.51 8.59 5.74
C TYR A 145 -14.65 10.06 6.13
N ASP A 146 -14.92 10.37 7.40
CA ASP A 146 -14.87 11.73 7.96
C ASP A 146 -13.45 12.17 8.38
N GLY A 147 -12.44 11.30 8.19
CA GLY A 147 -11.04 11.55 8.54
C GLY A 147 -10.63 11.16 9.95
N THR A 148 -11.55 10.59 10.75
CA THR A 148 -11.20 10.15 12.11
C THR A 148 -10.39 8.86 12.08
N LEU A 149 -9.16 8.88 12.59
CA LEU A 149 -8.29 7.72 12.73
C LEU A 149 -8.36 7.16 14.16
N ARG A 150 -8.59 5.86 14.28
CA ARG A 150 -8.69 5.17 15.57
C ARG A 150 -7.85 3.90 15.59
N ARG A 151 -6.92 3.79 16.54
CA ARG A 151 -6.16 2.56 16.81
C ARG A 151 -7.07 1.50 17.44
N LEU A 152 -6.95 0.27 16.99
CA LEU A 152 -7.79 -0.87 17.40
C LEU A 152 -7.03 -1.96 18.15
N THR A 153 -5.71 -2.03 17.98
CA THR A 153 -4.87 -3.03 18.62
C THR A 153 -3.75 -2.40 19.43
N GLU A 154 -3.16 -3.19 20.30
CA GLU A 154 -2.01 -2.84 21.13
C GLU A 154 -1.03 -4.02 21.16
N GLY A 155 0.17 -3.78 21.71
CA GLY A 155 1.21 -4.79 21.89
C GLY A 155 2.23 -4.81 20.76
N GLU A 156 3.11 -5.81 20.80
CA GLU A 156 4.24 -5.95 19.90
C GLU A 156 3.86 -6.75 18.66
N ASN A 157 2.99 -6.19 17.83
CA ASN A 157 2.57 -6.84 16.58
C ASN A 157 3.55 -6.56 15.44
N TRP A 158 3.80 -7.57 14.62
CA TRP A 158 4.62 -7.48 13.41
C TRP A 158 4.03 -8.30 12.27
N ASP A 159 4.34 -7.94 11.01
CA ASP A 159 3.83 -8.61 9.80
C ASP A 159 2.29 -8.78 9.81
N ILE A 160 1.56 -7.71 10.15
CA ILE A 160 0.10 -7.74 10.11
C ILE A 160 -0.38 -7.84 8.67
N SER A 161 -1.17 -8.88 8.37
CA SER A 161 -1.92 -8.98 7.12
C SER A 161 -3.42 -9.03 7.43
N LEU A 162 -4.16 -8.04 6.94
CA LEU A 162 -5.61 -7.96 7.09
C LEU A 162 -6.28 -8.94 6.12
N LEU A 163 -7.19 -9.77 6.62
CA LEU A 163 -7.82 -10.82 5.81
C LEU A 163 -9.29 -10.54 5.50
N LYS A 164 -10.08 -10.17 6.51
CA LYS A 164 -11.51 -9.98 6.36
C LYS A 164 -12.10 -9.14 7.48
N ALA A 165 -13.05 -8.29 7.15
CA ALA A 165 -13.93 -7.61 8.10
C ALA A 165 -15.37 -8.11 7.97
N ASP A 166 -16.07 -8.31 9.11
CA ASP A 166 -17.50 -8.53 9.19
C ASP A 166 -18.11 -7.35 9.95
N GLU A 167 -18.59 -6.37 9.22
CA GLU A 167 -19.15 -5.15 9.77
C GLU A 167 -20.38 -5.39 10.64
N LYS A 168 -21.23 -6.38 10.29
CA LYS A 168 -22.46 -6.69 11.04
C LYS A 168 -22.13 -7.21 12.44
N LYS A 169 -21.12 -8.07 12.56
CA LYS A 169 -20.66 -8.63 13.83
C LYS A 169 -19.57 -7.78 14.49
N GLY A 170 -18.93 -6.88 13.73
CA GLY A 170 -17.81 -6.05 14.18
C GLY A 170 -16.56 -6.88 14.46
N ASN A 171 -16.30 -7.92 13.66
CA ASN A 171 -15.10 -8.74 13.74
C ASN A 171 -14.15 -8.42 12.59
N LEU A 172 -12.86 -8.47 12.88
CA LEU A 172 -11.78 -8.38 11.89
C LEU A 172 -10.85 -9.58 12.08
N TRP A 173 -10.52 -10.27 10.99
CA TRP A 173 -9.54 -11.35 10.97
C TRP A 173 -8.26 -10.88 10.32
N PHE A 174 -7.14 -11.24 10.92
CA PHE A 174 -5.81 -10.87 10.46
C PHE A 174 -4.78 -11.92 10.88
N THR A 175 -3.66 -11.99 10.18
CA THR A 175 -2.48 -12.68 10.64
C THR A 175 -1.48 -11.69 11.18
N ALA A 176 -0.68 -12.11 12.15
CA ALA A 176 0.41 -11.30 12.71
C ALA A 176 1.43 -12.19 13.43
N LYS A 177 2.67 -11.72 13.51
CA LYS A 177 3.66 -12.16 14.49
C LYS A 177 3.44 -11.34 15.75
N ARG A 178 2.69 -11.89 16.70
CA ARG A 178 2.29 -11.25 17.95
C ARG A 178 2.77 -12.03 19.15
N ASP A 179 2.36 -13.28 19.26
CA ASP A 179 2.73 -14.17 20.38
C ASP A 179 4.00 -14.95 20.07
N SER A 180 4.34 -15.09 18.77
CA SER A 180 5.64 -15.58 18.29
C SER A 180 6.25 -14.56 17.34
N ARG A 181 7.58 -14.35 17.44
CA ARG A 181 8.32 -13.47 16.51
C ARG A 181 8.71 -14.17 15.21
N LEU A 182 8.65 -15.49 15.18
CA LEU A 182 9.03 -16.32 14.03
C LEU A 182 7.81 -16.73 13.20
N HIS A 183 6.73 -17.10 13.87
CA HIS A 183 5.56 -17.70 13.25
C HIS A 183 4.36 -16.74 13.30
N PRO A 184 3.74 -16.42 12.14
CA PRO A 184 2.49 -15.70 12.13
C PRO A 184 1.36 -16.63 12.57
N ALA A 185 0.43 -16.14 13.39
CA ALA A 185 -0.78 -16.83 13.76
C ALA A 185 -2.01 -16.07 13.26
N LEU A 186 -3.14 -16.75 13.16
CA LEU A 186 -4.43 -16.15 12.79
C LEU A 186 -5.11 -15.62 14.05
N TYR A 187 -5.57 -14.38 13.97
CA TYR A 187 -6.26 -13.69 15.06
C TYR A 187 -7.61 -13.17 14.62
N ARG A 188 -8.49 -13.00 15.61
CA ARG A 188 -9.75 -12.26 15.48
C ARG A 188 -9.74 -11.09 16.46
N LEU A 189 -9.98 -9.89 15.96
CA LEU A 189 -10.31 -8.70 16.73
C LEU A 189 -11.84 -8.58 16.78
N ASP A 190 -12.43 -8.51 17.99
CA ASP A 190 -13.86 -8.32 18.16
C ASP A 190 -14.23 -6.82 18.35
N ARG A 191 -15.55 -6.52 18.32
CA ARG A 191 -16.07 -5.15 18.47
C ARG A 191 -15.70 -4.47 19.79
N LYS A 192 -15.28 -5.26 20.80
CA LYS A 192 -14.85 -4.74 22.12
C LYS A 192 -13.33 -4.46 22.17
N GLY A 193 -12.64 -4.67 21.05
CA GLY A 193 -11.18 -4.50 20.97
C GLY A 193 -10.38 -5.69 21.49
N ARG A 194 -11.03 -6.84 21.77
CA ARG A 194 -10.33 -8.02 22.23
C ARG A 194 -9.76 -8.82 21.06
N VAL A 195 -8.45 -9.07 21.10
CA VAL A 195 -7.73 -9.95 20.17
C VAL A 195 -7.71 -11.37 20.73
N THR A 196 -8.09 -12.35 19.91
CA THR A 196 -8.11 -13.78 20.25
C THR A 196 -7.33 -14.54 19.18
N ALA A 197 -6.33 -15.33 19.57
CA ALA A 197 -5.65 -16.26 18.68
C ALA A 197 -6.61 -17.40 18.27
N LEU A 198 -6.61 -17.72 16.98
CA LEU A 198 -7.43 -18.79 16.38
C LEU A 198 -6.58 -20.00 15.96
N THR A 199 -5.27 -19.80 15.80
CA THR A 199 -4.28 -20.85 15.56
C THR A 199 -3.21 -20.77 16.63
N ASP A 200 -2.48 -21.86 16.83
CA ASP A 200 -1.37 -21.92 17.74
C ASP A 200 -0.16 -21.15 17.13
N PRO A 201 0.41 -20.16 17.82
CA PRO A 201 1.57 -19.43 17.32
C PRO A 201 2.90 -20.22 17.34
N ASP A 202 2.92 -21.39 17.98
CA ASP A 202 4.09 -22.25 18.04
C ASP A 202 4.20 -23.23 16.86
N TYR A 203 3.21 -23.24 15.94
CA TYR A 203 3.17 -24.09 14.75
C TYR A 203 3.14 -23.32 13.46
#